data_6c90fe8bb2a8ffcf9948028437db2e1a
#
_entry.id   6c90fe8bb2a8ffcf9948028437db2e1a
#
_cell.length_a   1.000
_cell.length_b   1.000
_cell.length_c   1.000
_cell.angle_alpha   90.00
_cell.angle_beta   90.00
_cell.angle_gamma   90.00
#
_symmetry.space_group_name_H-M   'P 1'
#
loop_
_entity.id
_entity.type
_entity.pdbx_description
1 polymer ?
#
loop_
_entity_poly.entity_id
_entity_poly.type
_entity_poly.pdbx_seq_one_letter_code
_entity_poly.pdbx_strand_id
1 'polypeptide(L)'
;MAKNQKQTYISPKKFMQTKARTLPIGKCYVNDGWEENGFAIVVVTRIRPSGNLVYGQFLVDTYCLGVKDAFFVENMDAFDFEDAIDKLDSSYQMVEFPYVEAHNLIYGAIAFAEEAGIKPCQDYAFARYVLEEDTDGIPLIEYEYGHKGKYFL
;
A
#
# COMPACT_ATOMS: atom_id res chain seq x y z
N MET A 1 36.47 5.05 -20.28
CA MET A 1 35.86 4.81 -20.26
C MET A 1 35.23 4.33 -19.72
N ALA A 2 34.90 4.61 -19.49
CA ALA A 2 34.18 4.21 -18.76
C ALA A 2 33.46 3.23 -19.16
N LYS A 3 33.57 2.78 -19.60
CA LYS A 3 33.00 1.97 -19.92
C LYS A 3 32.72 1.04 -19.33
N ASN A 4 32.99 1.06 -18.81
CA ASN A 4 32.73 0.10 -18.22
C ASN A 4 31.98 0.04 -17.17
N GLN A 5 31.43 0.97 -16.89
CA GLN A 5 30.55 0.94 -15.93
C GLN A 5 29.34 0.38 -16.41
N LYS A 6 29.08 -0.82 -16.20
CA LYS A 6 27.85 -1.35 -16.41
C LYS A 6 26.95 -0.90 -15.41
N GLN A 7 25.90 -0.21 -15.73
CA GLN A 7 24.86 0.03 -14.83
C GLN A 7 24.15 -1.24 -14.58
N THR A 8 24.09 -1.70 -13.38
CA THR A 8 23.36 -2.89 -13.01
C THR A 8 21.88 -2.58 -13.06
N TYR A 9 21.17 -3.22 -13.97
CA TYR A 9 19.72 -3.07 -14.03
C TYR A 9 19.07 -3.94 -12.97
N ILE A 10 18.18 -3.35 -12.17
CA ILE A 10 17.40 -4.09 -11.20
C ILE A 10 15.94 -3.99 -11.64
N SER A 11 15.29 -5.13 -11.83
CA SER A 11 13.89 -5.14 -12.23
C SER A 11 13.02 -4.48 -11.15
N PRO A 12 11.85 -3.94 -11.51
CA PRO A 12 10.95 -3.35 -10.53
C PRO A 12 10.63 -4.31 -9.38
N LYS A 13 10.34 -5.57 -9.69
CA LYS A 13 10.03 -6.57 -8.65
C LYS A 13 11.22 -6.80 -7.72
N LYS A 14 12.42 -6.91 -8.28
CA LYS A 14 13.62 -7.10 -7.47
C LYS A 14 13.90 -5.89 -6.61
N PHE A 15 13.68 -4.69 -7.14
CA PHE A 15 13.83 -3.47 -6.37
C PHE A 15 12.90 -3.51 -5.14
N MET A 16 11.65 -3.89 -5.35
CA MET A 16 10.72 -3.97 -4.24
C MET A 16 11.22 -4.93 -3.16
N GLN A 17 11.67 -6.11 -3.57
CA GLN A 17 12.13 -7.13 -2.63
C GLN A 17 13.37 -6.75 -1.85
N THR A 18 14.28 -5.99 -2.46
CA THR A 18 15.62 -5.78 -1.90
C THR A 18 15.90 -4.37 -1.41
N LYS A 19 15.17 -3.36 -1.91
CA LYS A 19 15.50 -1.97 -1.63
C LYS A 19 14.37 -1.18 -0.97
N ALA A 20 13.11 -1.48 -1.28
CA ALA A 20 12.01 -0.62 -0.87
C ALA A 20 11.98 -0.39 0.63
N ARG A 21 12.14 -1.44 1.43
CA ARG A 21 12.05 -1.31 2.90
C ARG A 21 13.22 -0.57 3.52
N THR A 22 14.28 -0.31 2.76
CA THR A 22 15.41 0.50 3.27
C THR A 22 15.14 1.99 3.17
N LEU A 23 14.08 2.40 2.48
CA LEU A 23 13.79 3.79 2.21
C LEU A 23 12.82 4.36 3.24
N PRO A 24 12.92 5.68 3.54
CA PRO A 24 12.00 6.27 4.50
C PRO A 24 10.57 6.30 3.98
N ILE A 25 9.62 6.20 4.90
CA ILE A 25 8.20 6.31 4.60
C ILE A 25 7.87 7.73 4.19
N GLY A 26 7.09 7.88 3.13
CA GLY A 26 6.57 9.16 2.67
C GLY A 26 5.11 9.32 3.06
N LYS A 27 4.40 10.16 2.33
CA LYS A 27 2.99 10.41 2.59
C LYS A 27 2.13 9.22 2.19
N CYS A 28 1.07 9.00 2.96
CA CYS A 28 0.08 7.98 2.69
C CYS A 28 -1.29 8.63 2.59
N TYR A 29 -2.21 8.01 1.87
CA TYR A 29 -3.56 8.53 1.64
C TYR A 29 -4.58 7.41 1.70
N VAL A 30 -5.83 7.80 1.98
CA VAL A 30 -6.97 6.87 1.95
C VAL A 30 -8.20 7.66 1.48
N ASN A 31 -9.18 6.97 0.91
CA ASN A 31 -10.44 7.61 0.55
C ASN A 31 -11.22 7.96 1.81
N ASP A 32 -11.77 9.19 1.82
CA ASP A 32 -12.62 9.63 2.93
C ASP A 32 -13.87 8.75 3.01
N GLY A 33 -14.29 8.43 4.21
CA GLY A 33 -15.48 7.59 4.40
C GLY A 33 -15.26 6.10 4.18
N TRP A 34 -14.01 5.63 4.19
CA TRP A 34 -13.74 4.21 3.97
C TRP A 34 -14.41 3.32 5.04
N GLU A 35 -14.56 3.82 6.26
CA GLU A 35 -15.15 3.01 7.33
C GLU A 35 -16.60 2.63 7.01
N GLU A 36 -17.35 3.55 6.44
CA GLU A 36 -18.76 3.31 6.10
C GLU A 36 -18.92 2.57 4.79
N ASN A 37 -17.96 2.71 3.89
CA ASN A 37 -18.10 2.17 2.54
C ASN A 37 -17.72 0.70 2.44
N GLY A 38 -16.96 0.17 3.38
CA GLY A 38 -16.52 -1.22 3.33
C GLY A 38 -15.34 -1.44 2.41
N PHE A 39 -14.79 -0.38 1.82
CA PHE A 39 -13.55 -0.50 1.06
C PHE A 39 -12.67 0.72 1.30
N ALA A 40 -11.37 0.49 1.24
CA ALA A 40 -10.39 1.55 1.37
C ALA A 40 -9.40 1.46 0.22
N ILE A 41 -9.15 2.58 -0.43
CA ILE A 41 -8.04 2.69 -1.38
C ILE A 41 -6.91 3.33 -0.61
N VAL A 42 -5.87 2.56 -0.31
CA VAL A 42 -4.76 3.01 0.53
C VAL A 42 -3.54 3.21 -0.34
N VAL A 43 -2.98 4.41 -0.30
CA VAL A 43 -1.74 4.74 -1.01
C VAL A 43 -0.64 4.86 0.04
N VAL A 44 0.45 4.14 -0.16
CA VAL A 44 1.63 4.19 0.71
C VAL A 44 2.83 4.51 -0.15
N THR A 45 3.64 5.46 0.28
CA THR A 45 4.83 5.84 -0.47
C THR A 45 6.09 5.72 0.38
N ARG A 46 7.23 5.56 -0.31
CA ARG A 46 8.56 5.70 0.29
C ARG A 46 9.36 6.67 -0.57
N ILE A 47 10.34 7.31 0.03
CA ILE A 47 11.09 8.37 -0.62
C ILE A 47 12.45 7.84 -1.05
N ARG A 48 12.74 7.95 -2.35
CA ARG A 48 14.03 7.56 -2.91
C ARG A 48 15.04 8.68 -2.72
N PRO A 49 16.35 8.36 -2.77
CA PRO A 49 17.38 9.42 -2.65
C PRO A 49 17.22 10.54 -3.67
N SER A 50 16.66 10.25 -4.84
CA SER A 50 16.43 11.26 -5.88
C SER A 50 15.27 12.20 -5.56
N GLY A 51 14.44 11.85 -4.58
CA GLY A 51 13.20 12.56 -4.30
C GLY A 51 11.99 11.92 -4.97
N ASN A 52 12.21 11.02 -5.93
CA ASN A 52 11.10 10.26 -6.50
C ASN A 52 10.57 9.28 -5.46
N LEU A 53 9.42 8.69 -5.74
CA LEU A 53 8.74 7.84 -4.76
C LEU A 53 8.68 6.39 -5.21
N VAL A 54 8.70 5.50 -4.23
CA VAL A 54 8.16 4.16 -4.39
C VAL A 54 6.69 4.27 -4.02
N TYR A 55 5.80 3.83 -4.88
CA TYR A 55 4.37 4.01 -4.75
C TYR A 55 3.69 2.65 -4.67
N GLY A 56 2.89 2.44 -3.65
CA GLY A 56 2.05 1.25 -3.53
C GLY A 56 0.60 1.68 -3.36
N GLN A 57 -0.30 0.98 -4.03
CA GLN A 57 -1.73 1.27 -3.95
C GLN A 57 -2.47 -0.04 -3.70
N PHE A 58 -3.34 -0.04 -2.71
CA PHE A 58 -4.04 -1.25 -2.26
C PHE A 58 -5.54 -0.97 -2.24
N LEU A 59 -6.32 -1.84 -2.88
CA LEU A 59 -7.76 -1.81 -2.75
C LEU A 59 -8.12 -2.83 -1.67
N VAL A 60 -8.60 -2.33 -0.54
CA VAL A 60 -8.84 -3.15 0.65
C VAL A 60 -10.34 -3.28 0.85
N ASP A 61 -10.84 -4.52 0.81
CA ASP A 61 -12.22 -4.83 1.14
C ASP A 61 -12.26 -5.13 2.64
N THR A 62 -12.71 -4.16 3.43
CA THR A 62 -12.72 -4.29 4.88
C THR A 62 -13.88 -5.15 5.38
N TYR A 63 -14.85 -5.46 4.54
CA TYR A 63 -15.99 -6.28 4.93
C TYR A 63 -15.73 -7.77 4.76
N CYS A 64 -14.82 -8.17 3.87
CA CYS A 64 -14.65 -9.59 3.60
C CYS A 64 -13.30 -9.99 3.02
N LEU A 65 -12.94 -9.43 1.86
CA LEU A 65 -11.90 -10.02 1.02
C LEU A 65 -10.48 -9.59 1.33
N GLY A 66 -10.28 -8.63 2.21
CA GLY A 66 -8.94 -8.13 2.51
C GLY A 66 -8.37 -7.34 1.35
N VAL A 67 -7.12 -7.59 0.99
CA VAL A 67 -6.48 -6.88 -0.13
C VAL A 67 -6.94 -7.53 -1.44
N LYS A 68 -7.88 -6.85 -2.08
CA LYS A 68 -8.52 -7.35 -3.29
C LYS A 68 -7.71 -7.03 -4.54
N ASP A 69 -7.00 -5.91 -4.54
CA ASP A 69 -6.16 -5.50 -5.66
C ASP A 69 -4.99 -4.71 -5.13
N ALA A 70 -3.89 -4.73 -5.84
CA ALA A 70 -2.69 -4.00 -5.44
C ALA A 70 -1.79 -3.81 -6.65
N PHE A 71 -1.06 -2.69 -6.68
CA PHE A 71 0.01 -2.51 -7.65
C PHE A 71 1.06 -1.58 -7.06
N PHE A 72 2.21 -1.51 -7.71
CA PHE A 72 3.30 -0.66 -7.28
C PHE A 72 3.98 -0.02 -8.47
N VAL A 73 4.62 1.12 -8.21
CA VAL A 73 5.55 1.77 -9.14
C VAL A 73 6.81 2.05 -8.35
N GLU A 74 7.91 1.45 -8.73
CA GLU A 74 9.12 1.54 -7.91
C GLU A 74 9.85 2.88 -8.04
N ASN A 75 9.52 3.67 -9.04
CA ASN A 75 10.18 4.96 -9.26
C ASN A 75 9.20 5.93 -9.92
N MET A 76 8.45 6.64 -9.10
CA MET A 76 7.42 7.56 -9.55
C MET A 76 7.87 8.99 -9.27
N ASP A 77 7.88 9.85 -10.29
CA ASP A 77 8.25 11.24 -10.09
C ASP A 77 7.09 12.05 -9.49
N ALA A 78 7.39 13.28 -9.09
CA ALA A 78 6.40 14.12 -8.40
C ALA A 78 5.19 14.44 -9.28
N PHE A 79 5.41 14.62 -10.58
CA PHE A 79 4.32 14.92 -11.50
C PHE A 79 3.36 13.75 -11.60
N ASP A 80 3.90 12.54 -11.78
CA ASP A 80 3.08 11.34 -11.89
C ASP A 80 2.37 11.04 -10.58
N PHE A 81 3.01 11.34 -9.45
CA PHE A 81 2.38 11.16 -8.16
C PHE A 81 1.18 12.08 -7.99
N GLU A 82 1.37 13.37 -8.29
CA GLU A 82 0.25 14.32 -8.21
C GLU A 82 -0.89 13.91 -9.13
N ASP A 83 -0.56 13.45 -10.33
CA ASP A 83 -1.56 13.00 -11.28
C ASP A 83 -2.33 11.79 -10.75
N ALA A 84 -1.62 10.83 -10.14
CA ALA A 84 -2.25 9.64 -9.56
C ALA A 84 -3.21 10.02 -8.44
N ILE A 85 -2.78 10.89 -7.52
CA ILE A 85 -3.62 11.32 -6.41
C ILE A 85 -4.82 12.14 -6.92
N ASP A 86 -4.61 13.02 -7.89
CA ASP A 86 -5.71 13.81 -8.46
C ASP A 86 -6.76 12.92 -9.11
N LYS A 87 -6.35 11.88 -9.81
CA LYS A 87 -7.29 10.94 -10.43
C LYS A 87 -8.10 10.20 -9.39
N LEU A 88 -7.47 9.77 -8.30
CA LEU A 88 -8.19 9.13 -7.20
C LEU A 88 -9.11 10.13 -6.52
N ASP A 89 -8.64 11.35 -6.30
CA ASP A 89 -9.39 12.37 -5.60
C ASP A 89 -10.66 12.75 -6.35
N SER A 90 -10.62 12.74 -7.67
CA SER A 90 -11.80 13.08 -8.49
C SER A 90 -12.92 12.06 -8.31
N SER A 91 -12.60 10.82 -7.94
CA SER A 91 -13.61 9.76 -7.78
C SER A 91 -13.94 9.49 -6.32
N TYR A 92 -12.98 9.65 -5.39
CA TYR A 92 -13.11 9.13 -4.04
C TYR A 92 -12.82 10.13 -2.94
N GLN A 93 -12.32 11.30 -3.26
CA GLN A 93 -11.92 12.31 -2.27
C GLN A 93 -10.87 11.73 -1.30
N MET A 94 -9.61 11.82 -1.69
CA MET A 94 -8.51 11.27 -0.91
C MET A 94 -8.08 12.22 0.21
N VAL A 95 -7.73 11.66 1.36
CA VAL A 95 -7.21 12.43 2.50
C VAL A 95 -5.90 11.81 2.96
N GLU A 96 -5.03 12.61 3.57
CA GLU A 96 -3.80 12.08 4.13
C GLU A 96 -4.11 11.13 5.27
N PHE A 97 -3.29 10.08 5.39
CA PHE A 97 -3.51 9.00 6.33
C PHE A 97 -2.17 8.67 6.99
N PRO A 98 -2.07 8.72 8.31
CA PRO A 98 -0.80 8.36 8.96
C PRO A 98 -0.38 6.95 8.61
N TYR A 99 0.92 6.74 8.42
CA TYR A 99 1.41 5.43 8.00
C TYR A 99 1.01 4.32 8.98
N VAL A 100 1.07 4.57 10.29
CA VAL A 100 0.70 3.56 11.28
C VAL A 100 -0.74 3.09 11.07
N GLU A 101 -1.63 4.00 10.71
CA GLU A 101 -3.02 3.65 10.43
C GLU A 101 -3.12 2.86 9.13
N ALA A 102 -2.41 3.26 8.09
CA ALA A 102 -2.40 2.53 6.82
C ALA A 102 -1.86 1.10 7.01
N HIS A 103 -0.79 0.97 7.77
CA HIS A 103 -0.17 -0.32 8.08
C HIS A 103 -1.19 -1.26 8.75
N ASN A 104 -1.82 -0.78 9.79
CA ASN A 104 -2.76 -1.59 10.55
C ASN A 104 -4.02 -1.93 9.75
N LEU A 105 -4.51 -0.98 8.95
CA LEU A 105 -5.68 -1.22 8.14
C LEU A 105 -5.44 -2.36 7.14
N ILE A 106 -4.31 -2.33 6.47
CA ILE A 106 -3.98 -3.34 5.46
C ILE A 106 -3.75 -4.69 6.11
N TYR A 107 -2.87 -4.75 7.10
CA TYR A 107 -2.55 -6.04 7.72
C TYR A 107 -3.73 -6.62 8.49
N GLY A 108 -4.53 -5.76 9.14
CA GLY A 108 -5.72 -6.22 9.84
C GLY A 108 -6.76 -6.79 8.89
N ALA A 109 -6.96 -6.16 7.74
CA ALA A 109 -7.90 -6.65 6.74
C ALA A 109 -7.46 -8.00 6.18
N ILE A 110 -6.14 -8.17 5.97
CA ILE A 110 -5.59 -9.44 5.50
C ILE A 110 -5.85 -10.52 6.54
N ALA A 111 -5.56 -10.26 7.81
CA ALA A 111 -5.75 -11.23 8.89
C ALA A 111 -7.22 -11.63 9.00
N PHE A 112 -8.13 -10.65 8.90
CA PHE A 112 -9.56 -10.92 8.96
C PHE A 112 -10.00 -11.82 7.81
N ALA A 113 -9.55 -11.53 6.60
CA ALA A 113 -9.89 -12.34 5.42
C ALA A 113 -9.29 -13.75 5.52
N GLU A 114 -8.09 -13.88 6.06
CA GLU A 114 -7.42 -15.17 6.19
C GLU A 114 -8.16 -16.11 7.14
N GLU A 115 -8.85 -15.59 8.13
CA GLU A 115 -9.68 -16.40 9.00
C GLU A 115 -10.78 -17.12 8.23
N ALA A 116 -11.21 -16.54 7.12
CA ALA A 116 -12.19 -17.16 6.23
C ALA A 116 -11.55 -17.93 5.07
N GLY A 117 -10.22 -18.08 5.09
CA GLY A 117 -9.50 -18.79 4.03
C GLY A 117 -9.23 -17.97 2.79
N ILE A 118 -9.41 -16.64 2.86
CA ILE A 118 -9.23 -15.76 1.71
C ILE A 118 -7.85 -15.12 1.78
N LYS A 119 -7.07 -15.26 0.72
CA LYS A 119 -5.71 -14.73 0.65
C LYS A 119 -5.70 -13.41 -0.14
N PRO A 120 -4.68 -12.55 0.09
CA PRO A 120 -4.52 -11.34 -0.72
C PRO A 120 -4.36 -11.66 -2.19
N CYS A 121 -4.63 -10.67 -3.04
CA CYS A 121 -4.43 -10.80 -4.49
C CYS A 121 -2.96 -11.12 -4.80
N GLN A 122 -2.71 -11.64 -5.99
CA GLN A 122 -1.38 -12.09 -6.40
C GLN A 122 -0.36 -10.94 -6.38
N ASP A 123 -0.76 -9.76 -6.83
CA ASP A 123 0.17 -8.63 -6.94
C ASP A 123 0.56 -8.06 -5.59
N TYR A 124 -0.15 -8.41 -4.52
CA TYR A 124 0.26 -8.03 -3.17
C TYR A 124 1.65 -8.57 -2.83
N ALA A 125 2.04 -9.68 -3.41
CA ALA A 125 3.34 -10.32 -3.13
C ALA A 125 4.52 -9.37 -3.35
N PHE A 126 4.37 -8.38 -4.23
CA PHE A 126 5.43 -7.40 -4.50
C PHE A 126 5.08 -6.02 -3.97
N ALA A 127 3.82 -5.60 -4.08
CA ALA A 127 3.41 -4.30 -3.56
C ALA A 127 3.62 -4.20 -2.04
N ARG A 128 3.52 -5.31 -1.32
CA ARG A 128 3.65 -5.34 0.14
C ARG A 128 4.98 -4.79 0.65
N TYR A 129 5.99 -4.75 -0.17
CA TYR A 129 7.30 -4.25 0.25
C TYR A 129 7.36 -2.74 0.45
N VAL A 130 6.31 -2.01 0.05
CA VAL A 130 6.20 -0.60 0.41
C VAL A 130 5.84 -0.47 1.90
N LEU A 131 5.28 -1.53 2.50
CA LEU A 131 4.94 -1.55 3.93
C LEU A 131 6.12 -2.07 4.74
N GLU A 132 6.19 -1.66 6.01
CA GLU A 132 7.07 -2.32 6.98
C GLU A 132 6.53 -3.72 7.23
N GLU A 133 7.38 -4.61 7.74
CA GLU A 133 6.90 -5.92 8.17
C GLU A 133 5.93 -5.76 9.33
N ASP A 134 5.00 -6.70 9.44
CA ASP A 134 4.00 -6.69 10.51
C ASP A 134 4.62 -7.24 11.79
N THR A 135 5.25 -6.37 12.54
CA THR A 135 5.96 -6.72 13.76
C THR A 135 5.51 -5.82 14.92
N ASP A 136 5.94 -6.17 16.12
CA ASP A 136 5.63 -5.38 17.32
C ASP A 136 6.29 -3.99 17.30
N GLY A 137 7.18 -3.74 16.36
CA GLY A 137 7.79 -2.42 16.20
C GLY A 137 6.82 -1.34 15.73
N ILE A 138 5.68 -1.73 15.17
CA ILE A 138 4.64 -0.79 14.72
C ILE A 138 3.50 -0.85 15.73
N PRO A 139 3.09 0.28 16.33
CA PRO A 139 1.98 0.28 17.27
C PRO A 139 0.71 -0.32 16.66
N LEU A 140 0.03 -1.17 17.43
CA LEU A 140 -1.17 -1.84 16.96
C LEU A 140 -2.37 -0.90 17.05
N ILE A 141 -3.14 -0.83 15.97
CA ILE A 141 -4.44 -0.18 15.93
C ILE A 141 -5.42 -1.25 15.47
N GLU A 142 -6.44 -1.51 16.27
CA GLU A 142 -7.43 -2.51 15.91
C GLU A 142 -8.64 -1.82 15.30
N TYR A 143 -8.90 -2.13 14.02
CA TYR A 143 -10.10 -1.66 13.33
C TYR A 143 -11.14 -2.75 13.34
N GLU A 144 -12.39 -2.35 13.14
CA GLU A 144 -13.46 -3.31 12.98
C GLU A 144 -13.56 -3.71 11.52
N TYR A 145 -13.63 -5.02 11.28
CA TYR A 145 -13.77 -5.57 9.94
C TYR A 145 -15.07 -6.36 9.85
N GLY A 146 -15.56 -6.53 8.62
CA GLY A 146 -16.85 -7.16 8.41
C GLY A 146 -17.98 -6.13 8.49
N HIS A 147 -19.19 -6.57 8.17
CA HIS A 147 -20.38 -5.74 8.24
C HIS A 147 -21.31 -6.32 9.29
N LYS A 148 -21.60 -5.54 10.34
CA LYS A 148 -22.42 -5.99 11.48
C LYS A 148 -21.83 -7.28 12.09
N GLY A 149 -20.50 -7.34 12.20
CA GLY A 149 -19.80 -8.46 12.82
C GLY A 149 -19.66 -9.70 11.93
N LYS A 150 -20.00 -9.62 10.65
CA LYS A 150 -19.96 -10.77 9.74
C LYS A 150 -19.27 -10.40 8.46
N TYR A 151 -18.73 -11.45 7.77
CA TYR A 151 -18.21 -11.26 6.43
C TYR A 151 -19.36 -10.82 5.51
N PHE A 152 -19.10 -9.84 4.67
CA PHE A 152 -20.12 -9.28 3.81
C PHE A 152 -19.52 -8.97 2.44
N LEU A 153 -20.03 -9.63 1.42
CA LEU A 153 -19.58 -9.39 0.04
C LEU A 153 -20.39 -8.28 -0.62
#